data_8e59a43423526c1c14857f92c5eb1508
#
_entry.id   8e59a43423526c1c14857f92c5eb1508
#
_cell.length_a   1.000
_cell.length_b   1.000
_cell.length_c   1.000
_cell.angle_alpha   90.00
_cell.angle_beta   90.00
_cell.angle_gamma   90.00
#
_symmetry.space_group_name_H-M   'P 1'
#
loop_
_entity.id
_entity.type
_entity.pdbx_description
1 polymer ?
#
loop_
_entity_poly.entity_id
_entity_poly.type
_entity_poly.pdbx_seq_one_letter_code
_entity_poly.pdbx_strand_id
1 'polypeptide(L)'
;MKLILLLPVLLLLSVSTYAEVCKTITPINTDPYLAEIGTRKVTFVTLDLNTGNCQVINQAGLKQRHGPYSTFKIPHTLITLETGAVKSVDERFEWDQVKHPAKAFWPETWKQSHTLASAFKHSAVWYYQDLVPRIDPKQYKKWLAKFHYGNQTFTPGSDMFWLDNELKISPEEQVAFIKCLVKTRCGVKASNIAAFESAALQETMNSVSLYAKTGAGSIDPNNNDGAFEGWYVGYLKDKTGKPTAAFAIYMEAESFASLKNYRKELSLKLLGDLGFM
;
A
#
# COMPACT_ATOMS: atom_id res chain seq x y z
N MET A 1 -47.04 7.68 -46.76
CA MET A 1 -46.71 7.86 -45.35
C MET A 1 -45.90 6.64 -44.90
N LYS A 2 -44.57 6.75 -44.77
CA LYS A 2 -43.71 5.66 -44.27
C LYS A 2 -43.48 5.87 -42.78
N LEU A 3 -43.96 4.92 -42.00
CA LEU A 3 -43.80 4.90 -40.55
C LEU A 3 -42.38 4.41 -40.22
N ILE A 4 -41.56 5.27 -39.67
CA ILE A 4 -40.21 4.92 -39.21
C ILE A 4 -40.38 4.45 -37.74
N LEU A 5 -40.23 3.15 -37.51
CA LEU A 5 -40.12 2.58 -36.17
C LEU A 5 -38.72 2.88 -35.60
N LEU A 6 -38.63 3.76 -34.64
CA LEU A 6 -37.42 3.96 -33.80
C LEU A 6 -37.37 2.87 -32.73
N LEU A 7 -36.50 1.89 -32.87
CA LEU A 7 -36.16 0.99 -31.79
C LEU A 7 -35.30 1.73 -30.73
N PRO A 8 -35.63 1.66 -29.45
CA PRO A 8 -34.76 2.18 -28.41
C PRO A 8 -33.51 1.29 -28.28
N VAL A 9 -32.33 1.86 -28.51
CA VAL A 9 -31.05 1.21 -28.19
C VAL A 9 -30.88 1.26 -26.68
N LEU A 10 -31.11 0.13 -26.02
CA LEU A 10 -30.81 -0.04 -24.61
C LEU A 10 -29.28 -0.12 -24.43
N LEU A 11 -28.67 0.97 -24.03
CA LEU A 11 -27.26 0.98 -23.60
C LEU A 11 -27.15 0.18 -22.29
N LEU A 12 -26.79 -1.07 -22.38
CA LEU A 12 -26.36 -1.86 -21.23
C LEU A 12 -25.01 -1.30 -20.75
N LEU A 13 -25.06 -0.38 -19.80
CA LEU A 13 -23.91 -0.01 -18.99
C LEU A 13 -23.49 -1.28 -18.23
N SER A 14 -22.43 -1.92 -18.70
CA SER A 14 -21.74 -2.97 -17.94
C SER A 14 -21.10 -2.32 -16.71
N VAL A 15 -21.84 -2.29 -15.60
CA VAL A 15 -21.27 -2.03 -14.28
C VAL A 15 -20.36 -3.24 -14.02
N SER A 16 -19.05 -3.05 -14.19
CA SER A 16 -18.07 -4.01 -13.73
C SER A 16 -18.23 -4.11 -12.22
N THR A 17 -18.98 -5.10 -11.76
CA THR A 17 -19.08 -5.40 -10.34
C THR A 17 -17.72 -5.87 -9.88
N TYR A 18 -17.00 -5.00 -9.21
CA TYR A 18 -15.83 -5.38 -8.44
C TYR A 18 -16.26 -6.51 -7.50
N ALA A 19 -15.68 -7.69 -7.68
CA ALA A 19 -15.94 -8.79 -6.76
C ALA A 19 -15.62 -8.32 -5.35
N GLU A 20 -16.56 -8.45 -4.46
CA GLU A 20 -16.45 -8.02 -3.06
C GLU A 20 -15.14 -8.61 -2.47
N VAL A 21 -14.31 -7.77 -1.90
CA VAL A 21 -13.00 -8.19 -1.36
C VAL A 21 -13.19 -9.18 -0.22
N CYS A 22 -14.19 -8.90 0.62
CA CYS A 22 -14.57 -9.67 1.80
C CYS A 22 -15.88 -10.41 1.55
N LYS A 23 -15.93 -11.72 1.77
CA LYS A 23 -17.17 -12.51 1.74
C LYS A 23 -18.10 -12.13 2.90
N THR A 24 -17.54 -11.95 4.08
CA THR A 24 -18.20 -11.47 5.28
C THR A 24 -17.34 -10.42 5.95
N ILE A 25 -17.97 -9.51 6.68
CA ILE A 25 -17.29 -8.50 7.49
C ILE A 25 -17.75 -8.68 8.94
N THR A 26 -16.80 -8.88 9.83
CA THR A 26 -17.04 -8.98 11.27
C THR A 26 -16.35 -7.82 11.98
N PRO A 27 -17.07 -6.99 12.73
CA PRO A 27 -16.45 -5.95 13.55
C PRO A 27 -15.56 -6.54 14.64
N ILE A 28 -14.41 -5.93 14.89
CA ILE A 28 -13.54 -6.23 16.02
C ILE A 28 -14.03 -5.43 17.23
N ASN A 29 -14.16 -6.08 18.40
CA ASN A 29 -14.35 -5.35 19.65
C ASN A 29 -13.09 -4.54 19.97
N THR A 30 -13.22 -3.22 20.12
CA THR A 30 -12.09 -2.31 20.35
C THR A 30 -11.73 -2.11 21.81
N ASP A 31 -12.53 -2.59 22.76
CA ASP A 31 -12.29 -2.40 24.19
C ASP A 31 -10.87 -2.86 24.64
N PRO A 32 -10.33 -4.01 24.18
CA PRO A 32 -8.99 -4.44 24.53
C PRO A 32 -7.86 -3.57 23.96
N TYR A 33 -8.17 -2.66 23.04
CA TYR A 33 -7.20 -1.84 22.29
C TYR A 33 -7.33 -0.34 22.56
N LEU A 34 -8.16 0.06 23.53
CA LEU A 34 -8.41 1.48 23.81
C LEU A 34 -7.14 2.25 24.18
N ALA A 35 -6.19 1.60 24.85
CA ALA A 35 -4.91 2.22 25.21
C ALA A 35 -4.05 2.51 23.98
N GLU A 36 -4.00 1.57 23.03
CA GLU A 36 -3.23 1.71 21.77
C GLU A 36 -3.93 2.64 20.77
N ILE A 37 -5.25 2.64 20.75
CA ILE A 37 -6.04 3.55 19.90
C ILE A 37 -5.94 4.98 20.45
N GLY A 38 -6.18 5.18 21.76
CA GLY A 38 -6.15 6.51 22.39
C GLY A 38 -7.04 7.50 21.66
N THR A 39 -6.50 8.68 21.31
CA THR A 39 -7.20 9.74 20.55
C THR A 39 -7.12 9.56 19.02
N ARG A 40 -6.49 8.50 18.53
CA ARG A 40 -6.26 8.26 17.11
C ARG A 40 -7.53 7.81 16.41
N LYS A 41 -7.74 8.25 15.17
CA LYS A 41 -8.74 7.65 14.31
C LYS A 41 -8.12 6.45 13.61
N VAL A 42 -8.72 5.28 13.76
CA VAL A 42 -8.20 4.02 13.24
C VAL A 42 -9.23 3.37 12.32
N THR A 43 -8.78 2.95 11.16
CA THR A 43 -9.49 2.00 10.30
C THR A 43 -8.56 0.82 10.05
N PHE A 44 -8.98 -0.38 10.45
CA PHE A 44 -8.21 -1.62 10.26
C PHE A 44 -9.05 -2.63 9.51
N VAL A 45 -8.42 -3.38 8.63
CA VAL A 45 -8.99 -4.55 7.97
C VAL A 45 -7.94 -5.64 7.86
N THR A 46 -8.32 -6.85 8.25
CA THR A 46 -7.61 -8.08 7.91
C THR A 46 -8.53 -8.99 7.13
N LEU A 47 -8.00 -9.57 6.06
CA LEU A 47 -8.65 -10.56 5.21
C LEU A 47 -7.99 -11.92 5.44
N ASP A 48 -8.73 -12.88 5.94
CA ASP A 48 -8.31 -14.28 5.92
C ASP A 48 -8.32 -14.79 4.48
N LEU A 49 -7.14 -15.09 3.96
CA LEU A 49 -6.94 -15.53 2.58
C LEU A 49 -7.42 -16.97 2.33
N ASN A 50 -7.71 -17.75 3.37
CA ASN A 50 -8.26 -19.10 3.24
C ASN A 50 -9.78 -19.06 3.14
N THR A 51 -10.44 -18.29 4.00
CA THR A 51 -11.92 -18.21 4.07
C THR A 51 -12.50 -17.11 3.19
N GLY A 52 -11.77 -16.02 3.00
CA GLY A 52 -12.23 -14.80 2.34
C GLY A 52 -13.02 -13.86 3.27
N ASN A 53 -13.02 -14.12 4.58
CA ASN A 53 -13.71 -13.29 5.57
C ASN A 53 -12.80 -12.15 6.05
N CYS A 54 -13.40 -11.02 6.38
CA CYS A 54 -12.71 -9.86 6.92
C CYS A 54 -13.10 -9.60 8.37
N GLN A 55 -12.12 -9.13 9.15
CA GLN A 55 -12.33 -8.57 10.48
C GLN A 55 -11.88 -7.11 10.45
N VAL A 56 -12.68 -6.21 11.03
CA VAL A 56 -12.52 -4.77 10.81
C VAL A 56 -12.69 -3.93 12.08
N ILE A 57 -11.93 -2.85 12.15
CA ILE A 57 -12.22 -1.69 13.03
C ILE A 57 -12.68 -0.56 12.10
N ASN A 58 -13.77 0.12 12.42
CA ASN A 58 -14.36 1.22 11.66
C ASN A 58 -14.74 0.86 10.21
N GLN A 59 -15.78 0.05 10.07
CA GLN A 59 -16.28 -0.38 8.76
C GLN A 59 -16.62 0.80 7.82
N ALA A 60 -17.08 1.93 8.35
CA ALA A 60 -17.41 3.11 7.56
C ALA A 60 -16.18 3.74 6.86
N GLY A 61 -14.98 3.57 7.43
CA GLY A 61 -13.72 4.07 6.87
C GLY A 61 -13.13 3.20 5.76
N LEU A 62 -13.61 1.95 5.57
CA LEU A 62 -12.99 0.99 4.65
C LEU A 62 -12.88 1.47 3.21
N LYS A 63 -13.84 2.28 2.74
CA LYS A 63 -13.89 2.81 1.37
C LYS A 63 -13.40 4.25 1.23
N GLN A 64 -12.97 4.87 2.33
CA GLN A 64 -12.41 6.22 2.29
C GLN A 64 -10.99 6.15 1.75
N ARG A 65 -10.70 6.96 0.72
CA ARG A 65 -9.40 6.99 0.05
C ARG A 65 -8.52 8.07 0.62
N HIS A 66 -7.26 7.73 0.88
CA HIS A 66 -6.20 8.59 1.40
C HIS A 66 -4.93 8.42 0.55
N GLY A 67 -3.97 9.34 0.69
CA GLY A 67 -2.67 9.20 0.02
C GLY A 67 -1.97 7.91 0.46
N PRO A 68 -1.43 7.11 -0.48
CA PRO A 68 -0.74 5.88 -0.13
C PRO A 68 0.61 6.13 0.54
N TYR A 69 1.20 7.28 0.32
CA TYR A 69 2.55 7.60 0.79
C TYR A 69 3.54 6.46 0.50
N SER A 70 4.38 6.11 1.45
CA SER A 70 5.38 5.06 1.23
C SER A 70 4.83 3.64 1.10
N THR A 71 3.53 3.38 1.29
CA THR A 71 2.96 2.07 0.92
C THR A 71 2.92 1.87 -0.58
N PHE A 72 2.90 2.96 -1.37
CA PHE A 72 3.05 2.90 -2.83
C PHE A 72 4.37 2.26 -3.27
N LYS A 73 5.37 2.21 -2.42
CA LYS A 73 6.62 1.48 -2.73
C LYS A 73 6.41 -0.01 -3.01
N ILE A 74 5.31 -0.62 -2.52
CA ILE A 74 4.94 -2.00 -2.89
C ILE A 74 4.67 -2.10 -4.39
N PRO A 75 3.63 -1.47 -4.96
CA PRO A 75 3.39 -1.53 -6.41
C PRO A 75 4.52 -0.88 -7.21
N HIS A 76 5.15 0.19 -6.72
CA HIS A 76 6.24 0.87 -7.44
C HIS A 76 7.45 -0.05 -7.65
N THR A 77 7.87 -0.81 -6.62
CA THR A 77 8.94 -1.82 -6.74
C THR A 77 8.59 -2.88 -7.78
N LEU A 78 7.35 -3.37 -7.77
CA LEU A 78 6.89 -4.37 -8.73
C LEU A 78 6.86 -3.82 -10.17
N ILE A 79 6.36 -2.59 -10.36
CA ILE A 79 6.36 -1.90 -11.66
C ILE A 79 7.79 -1.71 -12.15
N THR A 80 8.69 -1.27 -11.28
CA THR A 80 10.10 -1.05 -11.59
C THR A 80 10.78 -2.33 -12.11
N LEU A 81 10.56 -3.46 -11.44
CA LEU A 81 11.10 -4.75 -11.84
C LEU A 81 10.44 -5.28 -13.13
N GLU A 82 9.13 -5.11 -13.29
CA GLU A 82 8.39 -5.58 -14.49
C GLU A 82 8.74 -4.79 -15.75
N THR A 83 9.05 -3.51 -15.60
CA THR A 83 9.44 -2.64 -16.72
C THR A 83 10.93 -2.70 -17.04
N GLY A 84 11.73 -3.30 -16.14
CA GLY A 84 13.19 -3.34 -16.29
C GLY A 84 13.86 -1.99 -16.00
N ALA A 85 13.18 -1.06 -15.34
CA ALA A 85 13.75 0.22 -14.91
C ALA A 85 14.95 0.03 -13.95
N VAL A 86 14.95 -1.10 -13.21
CA VAL A 86 16.14 -1.70 -12.60
C VAL A 86 16.18 -3.19 -12.91
N LYS A 87 17.38 -3.78 -12.90
CA LYS A 87 17.61 -5.20 -13.23
C LYS A 87 17.34 -6.14 -12.06
N SER A 88 17.54 -5.66 -10.84
CA SER A 88 17.36 -6.44 -9.61
C SER A 88 17.12 -5.53 -8.40
N VAL A 89 16.74 -6.13 -7.27
CA VAL A 89 16.61 -5.40 -5.99
C VAL A 89 17.95 -4.92 -5.43
N ASP A 90 19.07 -5.42 -5.97
CA ASP A 90 20.43 -5.05 -5.57
C ASP A 90 21.00 -3.90 -6.41
N GLU A 91 20.25 -3.44 -7.45
CA GLU A 91 20.71 -2.31 -8.27
C GLU A 91 20.82 -1.05 -7.42
N ARG A 92 22.04 -0.49 -7.38
CA ARG A 92 22.42 0.63 -6.53
C ARG A 92 22.37 1.93 -7.30
N PHE A 93 21.78 2.96 -6.65
CA PHE A 93 21.89 4.36 -7.07
C PHE A 93 22.71 5.11 -6.03
N GLU A 94 23.64 5.94 -6.51
CA GLU A 94 24.39 6.84 -5.65
C GLU A 94 23.49 8.04 -5.29
N TRP A 95 23.56 8.45 -4.01
CA TRP A 95 22.82 9.63 -3.56
C TRP A 95 23.48 10.90 -4.09
N ASP A 96 22.78 11.58 -4.97
CA ASP A 96 23.18 12.89 -5.48
C ASP A 96 22.62 13.99 -4.58
N GLN A 97 23.49 14.60 -3.78
CA GLN A 97 23.13 15.66 -2.83
C GLN A 97 22.73 16.98 -3.51
N VAL A 98 23.11 17.20 -4.76
CA VAL A 98 22.72 18.37 -5.54
C VAL A 98 21.30 18.20 -6.05
N LYS A 99 20.97 17.03 -6.59
CA LYS A 99 19.65 16.69 -7.10
C LYS A 99 18.63 16.50 -5.95
N HIS A 100 19.05 15.86 -4.88
CA HIS A 100 18.24 15.54 -3.71
C HIS A 100 18.89 16.07 -2.43
N PRO A 101 18.86 17.40 -2.19
CA PRO A 101 19.45 17.97 -0.99
C PRO A 101 18.73 17.45 0.26
N ALA A 102 19.51 17.10 1.28
CA ALA A 102 18.96 16.60 2.54
C ALA A 102 18.06 17.65 3.19
N LYS A 103 16.85 17.23 3.57
CA LYS A 103 15.91 18.07 4.34
C LYS A 103 16.10 17.78 5.84
N ALA A 104 15.79 18.75 6.69
CA ALA A 104 15.96 18.66 8.15
C ALA A 104 15.25 17.44 8.78
N PHE A 105 14.09 17.05 8.24
CA PHE A 105 13.32 15.91 8.74
C PHE A 105 13.76 14.55 8.16
N TRP A 106 14.75 14.51 7.25
CA TRP A 106 15.20 13.25 6.69
C TRP A 106 15.98 12.44 7.74
N PRO A 107 15.65 11.14 7.89
CA PRO A 107 16.46 10.26 8.72
C PRO A 107 17.84 10.08 8.09
N GLU A 108 18.87 9.85 8.93
CA GLU A 108 20.24 9.63 8.46
C GLU A 108 20.35 8.49 7.44
N THR A 109 19.48 7.47 7.59
CA THR A 109 19.41 6.34 6.65
C THR A 109 19.04 6.75 5.21
N TRP A 110 18.51 7.95 4.97
CA TRP A 110 18.24 8.42 3.61
C TRP A 110 19.42 9.14 2.97
N LYS A 111 20.34 9.65 3.78
CA LYS A 111 21.49 10.46 3.35
C LYS A 111 22.68 9.59 2.92
N GLN A 112 22.39 8.55 2.14
CA GLN A 112 23.36 7.59 1.63
C GLN A 112 22.84 6.91 0.37
N SER A 113 23.73 6.28 -0.38
CA SER A 113 23.36 5.49 -1.55
C SER A 113 22.58 4.24 -1.18
N HIS A 114 21.65 3.85 -2.04
CA HIS A 114 20.75 2.73 -1.79
C HIS A 114 20.70 1.74 -2.96
N THR A 115 20.50 0.46 -2.63
CA THR A 115 19.89 -0.49 -3.55
C THR A 115 18.36 -0.36 -3.50
N LEU A 116 17.63 -0.95 -4.46
CA LEU A 116 16.17 -0.96 -4.40
C LEU A 116 15.66 -1.61 -3.10
N ALA A 117 16.29 -2.72 -2.67
CA ALA A 117 15.95 -3.39 -1.42
C ALA A 117 16.17 -2.48 -0.20
N SER A 118 17.33 -1.83 -0.10
CA SER A 118 17.61 -0.94 1.03
C SER A 118 16.75 0.34 1.00
N ALA A 119 16.44 0.88 -0.18
CA ALA A 119 15.52 2.01 -0.36
C ALA A 119 14.09 1.65 0.08
N PHE A 120 13.64 0.42 -0.23
CA PHE A 120 12.36 -0.09 0.27
C PHE A 120 12.36 -0.19 1.79
N LYS A 121 13.37 -0.85 2.37
CA LYS A 121 13.53 -1.06 3.82
C LYS A 121 13.55 0.26 4.59
N HIS A 122 14.38 1.21 4.16
CA HIS A 122 14.52 2.52 4.81
C HIS A 122 13.50 3.55 4.34
N SER A 123 12.66 3.20 3.36
CA SER A 123 11.66 4.10 2.79
C SER A 123 12.25 5.34 2.11
N ALA A 124 13.48 5.27 1.59
CA ALA A 124 14.18 6.39 0.95
C ALA A 124 13.38 6.93 -0.24
N VAL A 125 12.87 8.16 -0.12
CA VAL A 125 11.97 8.75 -1.12
C VAL A 125 12.75 9.07 -2.39
N TRP A 126 13.93 9.68 -2.27
CA TRP A 126 14.73 10.12 -3.40
C TRP A 126 15.06 8.99 -4.40
N TYR A 127 15.29 7.77 -3.91
CA TYR A 127 15.55 6.62 -4.79
C TYR A 127 14.35 6.33 -5.70
N TYR A 128 13.15 6.37 -5.13
CA TYR A 128 11.90 6.13 -5.88
C TYR A 128 11.56 7.29 -6.81
N GLN A 129 11.93 8.52 -6.47
CA GLN A 129 11.82 9.67 -7.36
C GLN A 129 12.73 9.49 -8.59
N ASP A 130 13.94 8.96 -8.42
CA ASP A 130 14.86 8.65 -9.52
C ASP A 130 14.40 7.50 -10.43
N LEU A 131 13.48 6.66 -9.96
CA LEU A 131 12.86 5.62 -10.79
C LEU A 131 11.78 6.19 -11.74
N VAL A 132 11.10 7.27 -11.36
CA VAL A 132 9.97 7.80 -12.15
C VAL A 132 10.38 8.10 -13.61
N PRO A 133 11.46 8.84 -13.91
CA PRO A 133 11.86 9.14 -15.29
C PRO A 133 12.34 7.91 -16.08
N ARG A 134 12.58 6.76 -15.41
CA ARG A 134 12.98 5.52 -16.06
C ARG A 134 11.80 4.66 -16.51
N ILE A 135 10.58 5.03 -16.14
CA ILE A 135 9.36 4.28 -16.41
C ILE A 135 8.42 5.12 -17.27
N ASP A 136 8.08 4.63 -18.46
CA ASP A 136 7.09 5.29 -19.32
C ASP A 136 5.77 5.49 -18.54
N PRO A 137 5.17 6.68 -18.52
CA PRO A 137 3.88 6.94 -17.88
C PRO A 137 2.76 5.99 -18.32
N LYS A 138 2.79 5.50 -19.56
CA LYS A 138 1.86 4.47 -20.04
C LYS A 138 2.00 3.15 -19.27
N GLN A 139 3.20 2.82 -18.81
CA GLN A 139 3.43 1.63 -17.99
C GLN A 139 2.86 1.82 -16.58
N TYR A 140 3.03 3.00 -15.96
CA TYR A 140 2.36 3.30 -14.70
C TYR A 140 0.84 3.14 -14.83
N LYS A 141 0.23 3.78 -15.83
CA LYS A 141 -1.22 3.67 -16.10
C LYS A 141 -1.67 2.21 -16.27
N LYS A 142 -0.92 1.44 -17.06
CA LYS A 142 -1.19 0.02 -17.29
C LYS A 142 -1.14 -0.80 -16.01
N TRP A 143 -0.12 -0.59 -15.20
CA TRP A 143 0.07 -1.38 -13.97
C TRP A 143 -0.86 -0.97 -12.84
N LEU A 144 -1.13 0.33 -12.67
CA LEU A 144 -2.14 0.81 -11.72
C LEU A 144 -3.52 0.22 -12.05
N ALA A 145 -3.87 0.17 -13.34
CA ALA A 145 -5.11 -0.47 -13.78
C ALA A 145 -5.12 -1.98 -13.50
N LYS A 146 -4.02 -2.72 -13.79
CA LYS A 146 -3.90 -4.15 -13.50
C LYS A 146 -3.99 -4.46 -12.01
N PHE A 147 -3.42 -3.62 -11.19
CA PHE A 147 -3.46 -3.73 -9.74
C PHE A 147 -4.77 -3.24 -9.13
N HIS A 148 -5.61 -2.60 -9.94
CA HIS A 148 -6.79 -1.86 -9.47
C HIS A 148 -6.43 -0.94 -8.28
N TYR A 149 -5.31 -0.25 -8.38
CA TYR A 149 -4.72 0.49 -7.28
C TYR A 149 -5.39 1.85 -7.09
N GLY A 150 -6.33 1.92 -6.16
CA GLY A 150 -7.02 3.15 -5.78
C GLY A 150 -7.71 3.88 -6.92
N ASN A 151 -7.59 5.21 -6.96
CA ASN A 151 -8.15 6.05 -8.02
C ASN A 151 -7.37 6.01 -9.34
N GLN A 152 -6.17 5.41 -9.36
CA GLN A 152 -5.29 5.27 -10.52
C GLN A 152 -4.87 6.61 -11.16
N THR A 153 -5.04 7.71 -10.44
CA THR A 153 -4.75 9.06 -10.91
C THR A 153 -3.31 9.43 -10.61
N PHE A 154 -2.62 9.98 -11.60
CA PHE A 154 -1.29 10.55 -11.43
C PHE A 154 -0.97 11.49 -12.60
N THR A 155 -0.19 12.54 -12.34
CA THR A 155 0.35 13.42 -13.37
C THR A 155 1.59 12.78 -14.01
N PRO A 156 1.61 12.53 -15.33
CA PRO A 156 2.77 11.98 -16.01
C PRO A 156 4.03 12.82 -15.77
N GLY A 157 5.09 12.16 -15.29
CA GLY A 157 6.37 12.81 -14.97
C GLY A 157 6.46 13.42 -13.57
N SER A 158 5.36 13.51 -12.80
CA SER A 158 5.43 13.89 -11.39
C SER A 158 6.12 12.79 -10.61
N ASP A 159 7.15 13.14 -9.85
CA ASP A 159 7.86 12.26 -8.92
C ASP A 159 7.33 12.35 -7.49
N MET A 160 6.14 12.96 -7.33
CA MET A 160 5.47 13.20 -6.04
C MET A 160 4.05 12.63 -5.97
N PHE A 161 3.47 12.14 -7.06
CA PHE A 161 2.05 11.79 -7.18
C PHE A 161 1.52 10.81 -6.11
N TRP A 162 2.39 10.05 -5.44
CA TRP A 162 2.03 9.17 -4.32
C TRP A 162 2.20 9.85 -2.95
N LEU A 163 2.73 11.08 -2.91
CA LEU A 163 3.02 11.85 -1.70
C LEU A 163 2.16 13.12 -1.58
N ASP A 164 1.64 13.62 -2.71
CA ASP A 164 0.89 14.89 -2.80
C ASP A 164 -0.65 14.70 -2.80
N ASN A 165 -1.12 13.51 -2.46
CA ASN A 165 -2.54 13.14 -2.45
C ASN A 165 -3.23 13.11 -3.83
N GLU A 166 -2.50 13.12 -4.94
CA GLU A 166 -3.07 12.91 -6.27
C GLU A 166 -3.53 11.45 -6.43
N LEU A 167 -2.62 10.50 -6.17
CA LEU A 167 -2.95 9.09 -6.06
C LEU A 167 -3.54 8.81 -4.68
N LYS A 168 -4.73 8.19 -4.64
CA LYS A 168 -5.42 7.84 -3.40
C LYS A 168 -5.90 6.40 -3.42
N ILE A 169 -5.90 5.75 -2.25
CA ILE A 169 -6.34 4.37 -2.07
C ILE A 169 -7.03 4.20 -0.72
N SER A 170 -8.01 3.30 -0.65
CA SER A 170 -8.72 2.98 0.58
C SER A 170 -8.14 1.73 1.29
N PRO A 171 -8.44 1.50 2.58
CA PRO A 171 -8.05 0.29 3.28
C PRO A 171 -8.51 -1.00 2.58
N GLU A 172 -9.75 -1.01 2.08
CA GLU A 172 -10.29 -2.15 1.32
C GLU A 172 -9.53 -2.39 0.01
N GLU A 173 -9.20 -1.32 -0.73
CA GLU A 173 -8.42 -1.41 -1.98
C GLU A 173 -6.96 -1.85 -1.72
N GLN A 174 -6.34 -1.45 -0.61
CA GLN A 174 -5.03 -1.94 -0.20
C GLN A 174 -5.05 -3.46 -0.01
N VAL A 175 -6.03 -3.98 0.73
CA VAL A 175 -6.17 -5.42 0.96
C VAL A 175 -6.54 -6.16 -0.33
N ALA A 176 -7.37 -5.58 -1.19
CA ALA A 176 -7.69 -6.13 -2.51
C ALA A 176 -6.44 -6.28 -3.39
N PHE A 177 -5.60 -5.25 -3.43
CA PHE A 177 -4.32 -5.28 -4.15
C PHE A 177 -3.39 -6.38 -3.59
N ILE A 178 -3.22 -6.44 -2.26
CA ILE A 178 -2.41 -7.49 -1.63
C ILE A 178 -2.98 -8.89 -1.93
N LYS A 179 -4.30 -9.09 -1.81
CA LYS A 179 -4.96 -10.36 -2.19
C LYS A 179 -4.65 -10.76 -3.62
N CYS A 180 -4.78 -9.82 -4.57
CA CYS A 180 -4.43 -10.07 -5.97
C CYS A 180 -2.94 -10.48 -6.09
N LEU A 181 -2.03 -9.75 -5.44
CA LEU A 181 -0.60 -9.99 -5.50
C LEU A 181 -0.24 -11.41 -5.02
N VAL A 182 -0.76 -11.83 -3.87
CA VAL A 182 -0.38 -13.12 -3.25
C VAL A 182 -1.14 -14.32 -3.80
N LYS A 183 -2.35 -14.12 -4.39
CA LYS A 183 -3.15 -15.22 -4.96
C LYS A 183 -2.89 -15.44 -6.44
N THR A 184 -2.77 -14.38 -7.24
CA THR A 184 -2.69 -14.45 -8.70
C THR A 184 -1.48 -13.71 -9.27
N ARG A 185 -0.64 -13.13 -8.40
CA ARG A 185 0.48 -12.26 -8.75
C ARG A 185 0.09 -10.99 -9.53
N CYS A 186 -1.18 -10.70 -9.73
CA CYS A 186 -1.69 -9.58 -10.55
C CYS A 186 -1.00 -9.47 -11.93
N GLY A 187 -0.56 -10.58 -12.50
CA GLY A 187 0.21 -10.61 -13.75
C GLY A 187 1.69 -10.23 -13.63
N VAL A 188 2.22 -10.13 -12.42
CA VAL A 188 3.66 -9.96 -12.13
C VAL A 188 4.39 -11.29 -12.27
N LYS A 189 5.62 -11.28 -12.80
CA LYS A 189 6.46 -12.46 -12.92
C LYS A 189 6.80 -13.05 -11.55
N ALA A 190 6.84 -14.37 -11.43
CA ALA A 190 7.16 -15.03 -10.15
C ALA A 190 8.54 -14.63 -9.60
N SER A 191 9.53 -14.46 -10.50
CA SER A 191 10.87 -13.97 -10.11
C SER A 191 10.84 -12.59 -9.48
N ASN A 192 9.99 -11.68 -10.00
CA ASN A 192 9.85 -10.32 -9.48
C ASN A 192 9.08 -10.27 -8.16
N ILE A 193 8.13 -11.21 -7.96
CA ILE A 193 7.50 -11.40 -6.64
C ILE A 193 8.56 -11.85 -5.62
N ALA A 194 9.37 -12.86 -5.94
CA ALA A 194 10.42 -13.35 -5.04
C ALA A 194 11.45 -12.26 -4.70
N ALA A 195 11.86 -11.47 -5.70
CA ALA A 195 12.75 -10.33 -5.50
C ALA A 195 12.12 -9.25 -4.61
N PHE A 196 10.85 -8.91 -4.85
CA PHE A 196 10.11 -7.99 -3.98
C PHE A 196 10.01 -8.53 -2.54
N GLU A 197 9.67 -9.80 -2.37
CA GLU A 197 9.54 -10.42 -1.04
C GLU A 197 10.85 -10.39 -0.26
N SER A 198 12.01 -10.57 -0.92
CA SER A 198 13.31 -10.45 -0.24
C SER A 198 13.55 -9.04 0.34
N ALA A 199 13.02 -8.00 -0.31
CA ALA A 199 13.11 -6.62 0.17
C ALA A 199 12.01 -6.25 1.19
N ALA A 200 10.83 -6.89 1.11
CA ALA A 200 9.65 -6.56 1.89
C ALA A 200 9.55 -7.33 3.22
N LEU A 201 10.32 -8.40 3.40
CA LEU A 201 10.34 -9.19 4.62
C LEU A 201 10.73 -8.31 5.81
N GLN A 202 9.87 -8.24 6.81
CA GLN A 202 10.09 -7.48 8.04
C GLN A 202 10.70 -8.37 9.13
N GLU A 203 10.05 -9.50 9.39
CA GLU A 203 10.42 -10.43 10.44
C GLU A 203 9.77 -11.80 10.20
N THR A 204 10.29 -12.82 10.86
CA THR A 204 9.67 -14.14 10.95
C THR A 204 9.52 -14.48 12.42
N MET A 205 8.28 -14.67 12.88
CA MET A 205 7.92 -15.00 14.26
C MET A 205 7.03 -16.23 14.28
N ASN A 206 7.29 -17.18 15.21
CA ASN A 206 6.48 -18.41 15.35
C ASN A 206 6.24 -19.15 14.00
N SER A 207 7.23 -19.13 13.10
CA SER A 207 7.12 -19.71 11.76
C SER A 207 6.16 -18.97 10.81
N VAL A 208 5.76 -17.74 11.15
CA VAL A 208 4.99 -16.85 10.30
C VAL A 208 5.91 -15.71 9.78
N SER A 209 5.96 -15.52 8.48
CA SER A 209 6.73 -14.46 7.85
C SER A 209 5.83 -13.26 7.52
N LEU A 210 6.25 -12.07 7.96
CA LEU A 210 5.54 -10.81 7.76
C LEU A 210 6.20 -10.00 6.65
N TYR A 211 5.44 -9.66 5.63
CA TYR A 211 5.81 -8.79 4.52
C TYR A 211 4.96 -7.53 4.57
N ALA A 212 5.59 -6.37 4.79
CA ALA A 212 4.81 -5.16 5.02
C ALA A 212 5.56 -3.88 4.68
N LYS A 213 4.79 -2.79 4.59
CA LYS A 213 5.31 -1.44 4.38
C LYS A 213 4.50 -0.40 5.15
N THR A 214 5.21 0.51 5.81
CA THR A 214 4.62 1.71 6.40
C THR A 214 4.52 2.84 5.37
N GLY A 215 3.55 3.74 5.55
CA GLY A 215 3.45 5.01 4.85
C GLY A 215 3.00 6.09 5.81
N ALA A 216 3.39 7.34 5.61
CA ALA A 216 2.88 8.49 6.38
C ALA A 216 3.10 9.79 5.62
N GLY A 217 2.22 10.74 5.89
CA GLY A 217 2.33 12.13 5.47
C GLY A 217 1.57 13.06 6.42
N SER A 218 1.83 14.36 6.32
CA SER A 218 1.03 15.38 7.00
C SER A 218 -0.36 15.45 6.37
N ILE A 219 -1.39 15.61 7.18
CA ILE A 219 -2.77 15.85 6.71
C ILE A 219 -2.85 17.23 6.04
N ASP A 220 -2.17 18.22 6.59
CA ASP A 220 -1.97 19.52 5.96
C ASP A 220 -0.56 19.61 5.39
N PRO A 221 -0.38 19.57 4.05
CA PRO A 221 0.94 19.62 3.42
C PRO A 221 1.77 20.87 3.78
N ASN A 222 1.11 21.93 4.25
CA ASN A 222 1.76 23.18 4.64
C ASN A 222 2.16 23.22 6.13
N ASN A 223 1.77 22.19 6.91
CA ASN A 223 2.04 22.12 8.35
C ASN A 223 2.58 20.74 8.74
N ASN A 224 3.90 20.61 8.74
CA ASN A 224 4.58 19.38 9.13
C ASN A 224 4.65 19.13 10.65
N ASP A 225 4.25 20.10 11.45
CA ASP A 225 4.17 19.99 12.92
C ASP A 225 2.74 19.66 13.40
N GLY A 226 1.79 19.53 12.47
CA GLY A 226 0.39 19.24 12.74
C GLY A 226 0.06 17.74 12.75
N ALA A 227 -1.20 17.47 12.47
CA ALA A 227 -1.73 16.11 12.40
C ALA A 227 -1.14 15.32 11.21
N PHE A 228 -0.90 14.04 11.44
CA PHE A 228 -0.40 13.09 10.45
C PHE A 228 -1.37 11.96 10.21
N GLU A 229 -1.38 11.47 8.99
CA GLU A 229 -2.03 10.23 8.61
C GLU A 229 -1.00 9.20 8.16
N GLY A 230 -1.37 7.93 8.26
CA GLY A 230 -0.44 6.89 7.81
C GLY A 230 -1.00 5.48 7.83
N TRP A 231 -0.15 4.61 7.29
CA TRP A 231 -0.48 3.25 6.94
C TRP A 231 0.50 2.23 7.52
N TYR A 232 0.02 1.02 7.73
CA TYR A 232 0.82 -0.19 7.73
C TYR A 232 0.05 -1.25 6.95
N VAL A 233 0.63 -1.73 5.84
CA VAL A 233 -0.04 -2.60 4.87
C VAL A 233 0.85 -3.79 4.58
N GLY A 234 0.27 -4.99 4.51
CA GLY A 234 1.05 -6.17 4.23
C GLY A 234 0.27 -7.47 4.22
N TYR A 235 1.02 -8.56 4.32
CA TYR A 235 0.50 -9.91 4.37
C TYR A 235 1.40 -10.84 5.17
N LEU A 236 0.83 -11.96 5.57
CA LEU A 236 1.47 -13.02 6.31
C LEU A 236 1.57 -14.30 5.47
N LYS A 237 2.68 -15.03 5.63
CA LYS A 237 2.84 -16.39 5.13
C LYS A 237 3.15 -17.35 6.27
N ASP A 238 2.58 -18.54 6.22
CA ASP A 238 2.91 -19.62 7.13
C ASP A 238 4.30 -20.23 6.83
N LYS A 239 4.71 -21.21 7.64
CA LYS A 239 5.98 -21.92 7.51
C LYS A 239 6.16 -22.64 6.15
N THR A 240 5.09 -22.86 5.41
CA THR A 240 5.13 -23.48 4.09
C THR A 240 5.27 -22.45 2.97
N GLY A 241 5.26 -21.14 3.31
CA GLY A 241 5.25 -20.03 2.37
C GLY A 241 3.87 -19.73 1.78
N LYS A 242 2.80 -20.36 2.31
CA LYS A 242 1.43 -20.10 1.88
C LYS A 242 0.92 -18.79 2.50
N PRO A 243 0.39 -17.84 1.71
CA PRO A 243 -0.24 -16.64 2.23
C PRO A 243 -1.50 -16.96 3.05
N THR A 244 -1.56 -16.46 4.30
CA THR A 244 -2.64 -16.71 5.25
C THR A 244 -3.54 -15.52 5.47
N ALA A 245 -2.98 -14.32 5.56
CA ALA A 245 -3.74 -13.09 5.77
C ALA A 245 -3.17 -11.93 4.95
N ALA A 246 -4.04 -11.00 4.55
CA ALA A 246 -3.69 -9.67 4.06
C ALA A 246 -4.29 -8.64 5.01
N PHE A 247 -3.58 -7.54 5.29
CA PHE A 247 -4.06 -6.51 6.20
C PHE A 247 -3.70 -5.10 5.76
N ALA A 248 -4.49 -4.14 6.21
CA ALA A 248 -4.21 -2.72 6.13
C ALA A 248 -4.74 -2.01 7.38
N ILE A 249 -3.91 -1.17 7.98
CA ILE A 249 -4.34 -0.16 8.94
C ILE A 249 -4.12 1.21 8.32
N TYR A 250 -5.13 2.05 8.46
CA TYR A 250 -5.03 3.50 8.28
C TYR A 250 -5.24 4.17 9.64
N MET A 251 -4.45 5.18 9.93
CA MET A 251 -4.48 5.87 11.22
C MET A 251 -4.22 7.36 11.03
N GLU A 252 -5.04 8.20 11.70
CA GLU A 252 -4.75 9.62 11.89
C GLU A 252 -4.34 9.87 13.34
N ALA A 253 -3.38 10.77 13.54
CA ALA A 253 -2.87 11.15 14.85
C ALA A 253 -2.48 12.63 14.89
N GLU A 254 -2.42 13.22 16.07
CA GLU A 254 -2.12 14.63 16.28
C GLU A 254 -0.70 15.04 15.84
N SER A 255 0.22 14.07 15.73
CA SER A 255 1.59 14.30 15.29
C SER A 255 2.20 13.04 14.68
N PHE A 256 3.33 13.17 13.97
CA PHE A 256 4.09 12.04 13.49
C PHE A 256 4.60 11.13 14.63
N ALA A 257 5.00 11.70 15.76
CA ALA A 257 5.46 10.95 16.92
C ALA A 257 4.36 10.04 17.49
N SER A 258 3.11 10.53 17.55
CA SER A 258 1.95 9.76 18.00
C SER A 258 1.39 8.79 16.95
N LEU A 259 1.89 8.83 15.71
CA LEU A 259 1.56 7.91 14.62
C LEU A 259 2.62 6.81 14.44
N LYS A 260 3.90 7.21 14.49
CA LYS A 260 5.06 6.50 13.93
C LYS A 260 5.10 5.00 14.23
N ASN A 261 5.02 4.62 15.50
CA ASN A 261 5.12 3.22 15.91
C ASN A 261 3.73 2.57 16.08
N TYR A 262 2.75 3.32 16.55
CA TYR A 262 1.45 2.81 16.94
C TYR A 262 0.71 2.07 15.83
N ARG A 263 0.80 2.52 14.57
CA ARG A 263 0.18 1.80 13.45
C ARG A 263 0.78 0.41 13.24
N LYS A 264 2.09 0.21 13.50
CA LYS A 264 2.73 -1.11 13.44
C LYS A 264 2.35 -1.94 14.68
N GLU A 265 2.53 -1.39 15.86
CA GLU A 265 2.27 -2.07 17.16
C GLU A 265 0.83 -2.56 17.25
N LEU A 266 -0.15 -1.70 16.97
CA LEU A 266 -1.56 -2.06 16.97
C LEU A 266 -1.88 -3.13 15.91
N SER A 267 -1.30 -3.03 14.70
CA SER A 267 -1.52 -4.06 13.67
C SER A 267 -1.00 -5.43 14.12
N LEU A 268 0.21 -5.49 14.68
CA LEU A 268 0.80 -6.75 15.14
C LEU A 268 0.00 -7.36 16.29
N LYS A 269 -0.42 -6.53 17.24
CA LYS A 269 -1.29 -6.98 18.36
C LYS A 269 -2.61 -7.55 17.83
N LEU A 270 -3.29 -6.81 16.92
CA LEU A 270 -4.53 -7.28 16.30
C LEU A 270 -4.34 -8.60 15.54
N LEU A 271 -3.29 -8.71 14.73
CA LEU A 271 -3.00 -9.94 13.97
C LEU A 271 -2.71 -11.12 14.88
N GLY A 272 -2.01 -10.91 16.00
CA GLY A 272 -1.78 -11.93 17.02
C GLY A 272 -3.06 -12.38 17.71
N ASP A 273 -3.85 -11.44 18.24
CA ASP A 273 -5.09 -11.72 18.96
C ASP A 273 -6.16 -12.37 18.04
N LEU A 274 -6.11 -12.11 16.73
CA LEU A 274 -6.96 -12.72 15.72
C LEU A 274 -6.44 -14.09 15.21
N GLY A 275 -5.30 -14.56 15.73
CA GLY A 275 -4.77 -15.91 15.46
C GLY A 275 -4.02 -16.05 14.13
N PHE A 276 -3.50 -14.96 13.56
CA PHE A 276 -2.71 -14.99 12.32
C PHE A 276 -1.19 -15.08 12.56
N MET A 277 -0.74 -14.85 13.80
CA MET A 277 0.68 -14.83 14.16
C MET A 277 0.99 -15.74 15.35
#